data_c5b06571723950c3a6e73e879c32ac3f
#
_entry.id   c5b06571723950c3a6e73e879c32ac3f
#
_cell.length_a   1.000
_cell.length_b   1.000
_cell.length_c   1.000
_cell.angle_alpha   90.00
_cell.angle_beta   90.00
_cell.angle_gamma   90.00
#
_symmetry.space_group_name_H-M   'P 1'
#
loop_
_entity.id
_entity.type
_entity.pdbx_description
1 polymer ?
#
loop_
_entity_poly.entity_id
_entity_poly.type
_entity_poly.pdbx_seq_one_letter_code
_entity_poly.pdbx_strand_id
1 'polypeptide(L)'
;EIKRLNHSDFVIAHNDKMKKWLLDNGCKAQLSSLGIFDYVSKSPLPKNEIFSSDKDGKKEYVVVYAGALAQRKNAFLYEWGDYISTYKVALYGSNFDVDSVKGKEHFIYNGFVKSDDFISSVKGHFGLVWDGASMESCTGNFGEYLKLNNPHKTSFYIRSGLPVIIWRQAALADFVESHGIGVCIDSLKDLDKLHERISVED
;
A
#
# COMPACT_ATOMS: atom_id res chain seq x y z
N GLU A 1 4.37 -10.59 -23.31
CA GLU A 1 3.16 -9.79 -23.02
C GLU A 1 2.83 -8.84 -24.18
N ILE A 2 3.72 -7.97 -24.62
CA ILE A 2 3.51 -6.99 -25.72
C ILE A 2 3.01 -7.67 -27.00
N LYS A 3 3.58 -8.83 -27.38
CA LYS A 3 3.11 -9.59 -28.55
C LYS A 3 1.63 -9.97 -28.46
N ARG A 4 1.12 -10.30 -27.28
CA ARG A 4 -0.31 -10.60 -27.06
C ARG A 4 -1.15 -9.34 -27.19
N LEU A 5 -0.72 -8.25 -26.56
CA LEU A 5 -1.43 -6.97 -26.63
C LEU A 5 -1.57 -6.45 -28.06
N ASN A 6 -0.57 -6.74 -28.93
CA ASN A 6 -0.60 -6.36 -30.34
C ASN A 6 -1.63 -7.13 -31.21
N HIS A 7 -2.34 -8.11 -30.64
CA HIS A 7 -3.48 -8.75 -31.27
C HIS A 7 -4.83 -8.17 -30.82
N SER A 8 -4.79 -7.15 -29.96
CA SER A 8 -5.98 -6.44 -29.50
C SER A 8 -6.14 -5.12 -30.26
N ASP A 9 -7.37 -4.76 -30.60
CA ASP A 9 -7.68 -3.48 -31.22
C ASP A 9 -7.47 -2.33 -30.24
N PHE A 10 -7.79 -2.57 -28.96
CA PHE A 10 -7.75 -1.57 -27.91
C PHE A 10 -7.26 -2.16 -26.58
N VAL A 11 -6.42 -1.42 -25.85
CA VAL A 11 -5.90 -1.77 -24.54
C VAL A 11 -6.09 -0.61 -23.57
N ILE A 12 -6.63 -0.89 -22.37
CA ILE A 12 -6.73 0.06 -21.27
C ILE A 12 -5.54 -0.16 -20.35
N ALA A 13 -4.63 0.80 -20.29
CA ALA A 13 -3.54 0.83 -19.33
C ALA A 13 -4.03 1.38 -17.98
N HIS A 14 -3.36 1.01 -16.88
CA HIS A 14 -3.75 1.50 -15.56
C HIS A 14 -3.61 3.04 -15.43
N ASN A 15 -2.56 3.59 -16.00
CA ASN A 15 -2.22 5.02 -15.94
C ASN A 15 -1.32 5.41 -17.12
N ASP A 16 -1.00 6.69 -17.21
CA ASP A 16 -0.17 7.20 -18.32
C ASP A 16 1.29 6.70 -18.26
N LYS A 17 1.84 6.40 -17.07
CA LYS A 17 3.18 5.79 -16.94
C LYS A 17 3.21 4.40 -17.58
N MET A 18 2.18 3.57 -17.32
CA MET A 18 2.03 2.26 -17.97
C MET A 18 1.78 2.40 -19.47
N LYS A 19 0.91 3.32 -19.88
CA LYS A 19 0.63 3.60 -21.29
C LYS A 19 1.91 3.96 -22.05
N LYS A 20 2.71 4.88 -21.49
CA LYS A 20 4.01 5.26 -22.07
C LYS A 20 4.94 4.05 -22.15
N TRP A 21 5.06 3.27 -21.08
CA TRP A 21 5.90 2.07 -21.06
C TRP A 21 5.50 1.06 -22.14
N LEU A 22 4.20 0.83 -22.33
CA LEU A 22 3.69 -0.06 -23.38
C LEU A 22 4.08 0.41 -24.77
N LEU A 23 3.96 1.72 -25.06
CA LEU A 23 4.37 2.31 -26.33
C LEU A 23 5.88 2.16 -26.57
N ASP A 24 6.69 2.52 -25.57
CA ASP A 24 8.16 2.45 -25.64
C ASP A 24 8.65 1.00 -25.85
N ASN A 25 7.86 0.00 -25.42
CA ASN A 25 8.15 -1.43 -25.62
C ASN A 25 7.45 -2.05 -26.85
N GLY A 26 6.92 -1.24 -27.75
CA GLY A 26 6.42 -1.68 -29.04
C GLY A 26 4.98 -2.19 -29.07
N CYS A 27 4.14 -1.74 -28.13
CA CYS A 27 2.70 -1.95 -28.21
C CYS A 27 2.13 -1.12 -29.38
N LYS A 28 1.39 -1.78 -30.27
CA LYS A 28 0.79 -1.18 -31.48
C LYS A 28 -0.72 -1.00 -31.35
N ALA A 29 -1.34 -1.58 -30.33
CA ALA A 29 -2.77 -1.42 -30.06
C ALA A 29 -3.10 0.04 -29.74
N GLN A 30 -4.34 0.43 -29.98
CA GLN A 30 -4.83 1.72 -29.50
C GLN A 30 -4.86 1.71 -27.95
N LEU A 31 -4.27 2.73 -27.31
CA LEU A 31 -4.12 2.78 -25.86
C LEU A 31 -4.89 3.95 -25.23
N SER A 32 -5.58 3.64 -24.15
CA SER A 32 -6.13 4.64 -23.21
C SER A 32 -5.65 4.34 -21.79
N SER A 33 -5.70 5.32 -20.91
CA SER A 33 -5.41 5.13 -19.48
C SER A 33 -6.68 5.23 -18.64
N LEU A 34 -6.73 4.43 -17.57
CA LEU A 34 -7.85 4.41 -16.62
C LEU A 34 -7.74 5.57 -15.61
N GLY A 35 -6.54 5.91 -15.18
CA GLY A 35 -6.28 6.86 -14.11
C GLY A 35 -6.14 6.18 -12.76
N ILE A 36 -7.19 6.09 -11.97
CA ILE A 36 -7.22 5.35 -10.70
C ILE A 36 -8.41 4.40 -10.71
N PHE A 37 -8.31 3.28 -10.00
CA PHE A 37 -9.45 2.38 -9.82
C PHE A 37 -10.46 2.96 -8.84
N ASP A 38 -11.73 2.95 -9.21
CA ASP A 38 -12.82 3.16 -8.27
C ASP A 38 -12.98 1.93 -7.37
N TYR A 39 -13.25 2.18 -6.09
CA TYR A 39 -13.58 1.12 -5.15
C TYR A 39 -15.00 1.33 -4.61
N VAL A 40 -15.95 0.67 -5.27
CA VAL A 40 -17.38 0.84 -4.94
C VAL A 40 -17.74 -0.04 -3.74
N SER A 41 -18.21 0.58 -2.67
CA SER A 41 -18.76 -0.10 -1.50
C SER A 41 -19.82 0.77 -0.84
N LYS A 42 -20.87 0.13 -0.29
CA LYS A 42 -21.91 0.78 0.50
C LYS A 42 -21.62 0.76 2.00
N SER A 43 -20.52 0.10 2.41
CA SER A 43 -20.14 0.03 3.82
C SER A 43 -19.86 1.43 4.38
N PRO A 44 -20.32 1.74 5.59
CA PRO A 44 -19.99 2.99 6.25
C PRO A 44 -18.48 3.05 6.52
N LEU A 45 -17.93 4.26 6.62
CA LEU A 45 -16.56 4.42 7.10
C LEU A 45 -16.48 4.01 8.59
N PRO A 46 -15.36 3.43 9.02
CA PRO A 46 -15.14 3.14 10.42
C PRO A 46 -15.11 4.46 11.21
N LYS A 47 -15.54 4.41 12.44
CA LYS A 47 -15.27 5.50 13.38
C LYS A 47 -13.81 5.36 13.79
N ASN A 48 -12.92 5.99 13.07
CA ASN A 48 -11.52 6.05 13.46
C ASN A 48 -11.40 6.94 14.70
N GLU A 49 -11.01 6.34 15.80
CA GLU A 49 -10.53 7.09 16.95
C GLU A 49 -9.13 7.61 16.57
N ILE A 50 -9.05 8.92 16.36
CA ILE A 50 -7.82 9.61 16.06
C ILE A 50 -6.85 9.36 17.22
N PHE A 51 -5.69 8.78 16.95
CA PHE A 51 -4.54 8.61 17.84
C PHE A 51 -4.85 8.59 19.35
N SER A 52 -5.11 7.41 19.91
CA SER A 52 -5.02 7.24 21.35
C SER A 52 -3.55 7.34 21.78
N SER A 53 -3.22 8.31 22.61
CA SER A 53 -1.95 8.30 23.35
C SER A 53 -1.96 7.14 24.34
N ASP A 54 -0.84 6.45 24.50
CA ASP A 54 -0.63 5.51 25.59
C ASP A 54 -0.65 6.23 26.95
N LYS A 55 -0.58 5.45 28.04
CA LYS A 55 -0.59 6.00 29.42
C LYS A 55 0.55 6.99 29.71
N ASP A 56 1.59 7.00 28.89
CA ASP A 56 2.79 7.84 29.00
C ASP A 56 2.76 9.05 28.03
N GLY A 57 1.64 9.27 27.32
CA GLY A 57 1.49 10.36 26.36
C GLY A 57 2.20 10.13 25.02
N LYS A 58 2.80 8.96 24.80
CA LYS A 58 3.35 8.57 23.50
C LYS A 58 2.23 8.20 22.55
N LYS A 59 2.20 8.84 21.41
CA LYS A 59 1.27 8.49 20.32
C LYS A 59 1.85 7.30 19.56
N GLU A 60 1.31 6.11 19.81
CA GLU A 60 1.60 4.93 19.00
C GLU A 60 0.65 4.93 17.80
N TYR A 61 1.17 4.90 16.60
CA TYR A 61 0.34 4.78 15.40
C TYR A 61 0.37 3.36 14.82
N VAL A 62 -0.64 3.03 14.04
CA VAL A 62 -0.79 1.72 13.41
C VAL A 62 -0.78 1.86 11.89
N VAL A 63 0.17 1.20 11.26
CA VAL A 63 0.23 1.05 9.81
C VAL A 63 -0.54 -0.19 9.39
N VAL A 64 -1.48 -0.05 8.48
CA VAL A 64 -2.27 -1.16 7.95
C VAL A 64 -1.64 -1.68 6.66
N TYR A 65 -1.39 -2.97 6.60
CA TYR A 65 -1.00 -3.65 5.37
C TYR A 65 -2.02 -4.73 5.01
N ALA A 66 -2.72 -4.56 3.90
CA ALA A 66 -3.72 -5.49 3.40
C ALA A 66 -3.30 -6.13 2.07
N GLY A 67 -3.37 -7.45 1.97
CA GLY A 67 -3.05 -8.18 0.74
C GLY A 67 -2.54 -9.59 0.95
N ALA A 68 -1.79 -10.10 -0.02
CA ALA A 68 -1.14 -11.40 0.12
C ALA A 68 0.10 -11.26 1.03
N LEU A 69 0.16 -12.05 2.11
CA LEU A 69 1.20 -11.94 3.13
C LEU A 69 2.30 -13.01 2.97
N ALA A 70 2.22 -13.86 1.95
CA ALA A 70 3.20 -14.90 1.72
C ALA A 70 4.61 -14.34 1.46
N GLN A 71 5.63 -14.91 2.11
CA GLN A 71 7.03 -14.49 2.03
C GLN A 71 7.55 -14.41 0.59
N ARG A 72 7.18 -15.36 -0.29
CA ARG A 72 7.59 -15.36 -1.71
C ARG A 72 7.18 -14.10 -2.49
N LYS A 73 6.15 -13.38 -2.02
CA LYS A 73 5.67 -12.14 -2.64
C LYS A 73 6.20 -10.91 -1.92
N ASN A 74 6.20 -10.95 -0.59
CA ASN A 74 6.46 -9.81 0.27
C ASN A 74 7.45 -10.19 1.36
N ALA A 75 8.69 -10.54 0.96
CA ALA A 75 9.74 -10.95 1.88
C ALA A 75 10.10 -9.85 2.90
N PHE A 76 9.91 -8.58 2.54
CA PHE A 76 10.13 -7.45 3.44
C PHE A 76 9.34 -7.58 4.76
N LEU A 77 8.12 -8.14 4.72
CA LEU A 77 7.28 -8.32 5.92
C LEU A 77 7.99 -9.13 7.02
N TYR A 78 8.82 -10.09 6.62
CA TYR A 78 9.45 -11.04 7.52
C TYR A 78 10.71 -10.50 8.19
N GLU A 79 11.25 -9.41 7.65
CA GLU A 79 12.38 -8.67 8.22
C GLU A 79 11.96 -7.37 8.91
N TRP A 80 10.74 -6.90 8.62
CA TRP A 80 10.29 -5.56 8.97
C TRP A 80 10.25 -5.29 10.48
N GLY A 81 9.85 -6.27 11.28
CA GLY A 81 9.72 -6.11 12.72
C GLY A 81 11.03 -5.70 13.43
N ASP A 82 12.20 -6.13 12.92
CA ASP A 82 13.50 -5.73 13.47
C ASP A 82 13.78 -4.22 13.35
N TYR A 83 13.01 -3.50 12.54
CA TYR A 83 13.18 -2.08 12.25
C TYR A 83 12.07 -1.19 12.84
N ILE A 84 11.15 -1.76 13.60
CA ILE A 84 10.03 -1.03 14.19
C ILE A 84 10.36 -0.63 15.63
N SER A 85 10.23 0.65 15.95
CA SER A 85 10.45 1.17 17.31
C SER A 85 9.26 1.95 17.86
N THR A 86 8.51 2.66 17.00
CA THR A 86 7.52 3.68 17.44
C THR A 86 6.09 3.41 16.99
N TYR A 87 5.84 2.31 16.27
CA TYR A 87 4.52 2.00 15.71
C TYR A 87 4.22 0.49 15.73
N LYS A 88 2.99 0.14 15.39
CA LYS A 88 2.54 -1.24 15.15
C LYS A 88 2.11 -1.41 13.69
N VAL A 89 2.06 -2.67 13.25
CA VAL A 89 1.58 -3.02 11.90
C VAL A 89 0.39 -3.95 12.02
N ALA A 90 -0.76 -3.53 11.51
CA ALA A 90 -1.95 -4.38 11.41
C ALA A 90 -1.96 -5.07 10.04
N LEU A 91 -1.83 -6.39 10.05
CA LEU A 91 -1.80 -7.24 8.87
C LEU A 91 -3.17 -7.83 8.59
N TYR A 92 -3.67 -7.61 7.37
CA TYR A 92 -4.91 -8.19 6.86
C TYR A 92 -4.62 -8.99 5.59
N GLY A 93 -4.89 -10.27 5.61
CA GLY A 93 -4.67 -11.15 4.45
C GLY A 93 -4.40 -12.59 4.82
N SER A 94 -4.02 -13.38 3.83
CA SER A 94 -3.77 -14.81 4.00
C SER A 94 -2.29 -15.15 3.84
N ASN A 95 -1.93 -16.35 4.33
CA ASN A 95 -0.61 -16.95 4.19
C ASN A 95 0.51 -16.17 4.90
N PHE A 96 0.22 -15.57 6.05
CA PHE A 96 1.23 -15.02 6.95
C PHE A 96 1.77 -16.12 7.84
N ASP A 97 3.07 -16.32 7.80
CA ASP A 97 3.76 -17.27 8.68
C ASP A 97 4.32 -16.50 9.89
N VAL A 98 3.55 -16.54 10.98
CA VAL A 98 3.86 -15.82 12.22
C VAL A 98 5.14 -16.35 12.90
N ASP A 99 5.49 -17.62 12.67
CA ASP A 99 6.65 -18.23 13.29
C ASP A 99 7.97 -17.85 12.61
N SER A 100 7.89 -17.47 11.34
CA SER A 100 9.05 -17.05 10.53
C SER A 100 9.29 -15.55 10.53
N VAL A 101 8.41 -14.73 11.13
CA VAL A 101 8.55 -13.27 11.13
C VAL A 101 9.42 -12.80 12.28
N LYS A 102 10.32 -11.85 12.03
CA LYS A 102 11.11 -11.16 13.04
C LYS A 102 10.34 -10.03 13.68
N GLY A 103 10.59 -9.73 14.97
CA GLY A 103 9.91 -8.66 15.71
C GLY A 103 8.40 -8.84 15.74
N LYS A 104 7.92 -10.07 15.94
CA LYS A 104 6.49 -10.45 15.86
C LYS A 104 5.59 -9.66 16.82
N GLU A 105 6.14 -9.11 17.90
CA GLU A 105 5.45 -8.28 18.88
C GLU A 105 4.97 -6.94 18.30
N HIS A 106 5.49 -6.52 17.14
CA HIS A 106 5.07 -5.32 16.44
C HIS A 106 3.89 -5.56 15.49
N PHE A 107 3.52 -6.83 15.23
CA PHE A 107 2.47 -7.17 14.30
C PHE A 107 1.17 -7.58 14.99
N ILE A 108 0.06 -7.06 14.46
CA ILE A 108 -1.30 -7.44 14.81
C ILE A 108 -1.88 -8.19 13.61
N TYR A 109 -1.90 -9.52 13.67
CA TYR A 109 -2.41 -10.32 12.55
C TYR A 109 -3.92 -10.55 12.68
N ASN A 110 -4.68 -10.00 11.72
CA ASN A 110 -6.14 -10.05 11.70
C ASN A 110 -6.68 -11.13 10.72
N GLY A 111 -5.80 -11.85 10.02
CA GLY A 111 -6.23 -12.83 9.03
C GLY A 111 -6.89 -12.19 7.80
N PHE A 112 -7.59 -13.02 7.03
CA PHE A 112 -8.37 -12.56 5.88
C PHE A 112 -9.70 -11.97 6.34
N VAL A 113 -9.99 -10.75 5.92
CA VAL A 113 -11.27 -10.05 6.16
C VAL A 113 -11.87 -9.69 4.79
N LYS A 114 -13.17 -9.87 4.63
CA LYS A 114 -13.87 -9.45 3.41
C LYS A 114 -13.82 -7.94 3.26
N SER A 115 -13.79 -7.47 2.03
CA SER A 115 -13.58 -6.05 1.72
C SER A 115 -14.55 -5.10 2.40
N ASP A 116 -15.85 -5.42 2.41
CA ASP A 116 -16.86 -4.56 3.02
C ASP A 116 -16.75 -4.55 4.56
N ASP A 117 -16.42 -5.70 5.16
CA ASP A 117 -16.19 -5.80 6.60
C ASP A 117 -14.90 -5.04 6.98
N PHE A 118 -13.85 -5.13 6.17
CA PHE A 118 -12.63 -4.35 6.39
C PHE A 118 -12.94 -2.85 6.33
N ILE A 119 -13.61 -2.37 5.28
CA ILE A 119 -13.94 -0.94 5.10
C ILE A 119 -14.67 -0.39 6.32
N SER A 120 -15.57 -1.17 6.93
CA SER A 120 -16.39 -0.73 8.06
C SER A 120 -15.74 -0.91 9.43
N SER A 121 -14.66 -1.69 9.54
CA SER A 121 -14.09 -2.10 10.83
C SER A 121 -12.58 -1.97 10.96
N VAL A 122 -11.87 -1.54 9.90
CA VAL A 122 -10.41 -1.42 9.94
C VAL A 122 -9.98 -0.48 11.07
N LYS A 123 -8.98 -0.91 11.82
CA LYS A 123 -8.34 -0.12 12.87
C LYS A 123 -6.91 0.16 12.47
N GLY A 124 -6.61 1.43 12.30
CA GLY A 124 -5.28 1.90 11.91
C GLY A 124 -5.32 3.35 11.45
N HIS A 125 -4.14 3.90 11.24
CA HIS A 125 -3.97 5.32 10.94
C HIS A 125 -3.55 5.56 9.48
N PHE A 126 -2.82 4.60 8.90
CA PHE A 126 -2.31 4.69 7.53
C PHE A 126 -2.42 3.35 6.82
N GLY A 127 -2.67 3.38 5.50
CA GLY A 127 -2.60 2.21 4.64
C GLY A 127 -1.30 2.17 3.84
N LEU A 128 -0.52 1.09 3.95
CA LEU A 128 0.77 0.97 3.27
C LEU A 128 0.65 0.33 1.89
N VAL A 129 1.17 1.03 0.89
CA VAL A 129 1.36 0.56 -0.49
C VAL A 129 2.83 0.28 -0.74
N TRP A 130 3.22 -0.97 -0.52
CA TRP A 130 4.57 -1.49 -0.68
C TRP A 130 4.50 -2.94 -1.13
N ASP A 131 5.37 -3.38 -2.02
CA ASP A 131 5.48 -4.77 -2.46
C ASP A 131 6.95 -5.10 -2.78
N GLY A 132 7.32 -6.37 -2.68
CA GLY A 132 8.66 -6.85 -3.03
C GLY A 132 9.45 -7.44 -1.87
N ALA A 133 10.77 -7.46 -1.99
CA ALA A 133 11.61 -8.20 -1.07
C ALA A 133 12.41 -7.33 -0.08
N SER A 134 12.49 -6.02 -0.30
CA SER A 134 13.39 -5.14 0.44
C SER A 134 12.66 -4.11 1.28
N MET A 135 13.28 -3.73 2.39
CA MET A 135 12.89 -2.61 3.25
C MET A 135 13.32 -1.26 2.68
N GLU A 136 14.37 -1.24 1.86
CA GLU A 136 14.96 0.00 1.31
C GLU A 136 14.20 0.53 0.09
N SER A 137 13.59 -0.37 -0.68
CA SER A 137 12.82 0.00 -1.88
C SER A 137 11.97 -1.17 -2.35
N CYS A 138 10.95 -0.87 -3.15
CA CYS A 138 10.16 -1.93 -3.78
C CYS A 138 10.97 -2.58 -4.91
N THR A 139 11.52 -3.77 -4.65
CA THR A 139 12.37 -4.52 -5.57
C THR A 139 11.73 -5.83 -6.05
N GLY A 140 12.36 -6.44 -7.07
CA GLY A 140 11.85 -7.66 -7.71
C GLY A 140 10.62 -7.40 -8.58
N ASN A 141 10.08 -8.45 -9.20
CA ASN A 141 9.01 -8.32 -10.18
C ASN A 141 7.77 -7.61 -9.64
N PHE A 142 7.41 -7.85 -8.39
CA PHE A 142 6.25 -7.22 -7.76
C PHE A 142 6.51 -5.77 -7.37
N GLY A 143 7.71 -5.48 -6.87
CA GLY A 143 8.10 -4.11 -6.50
C GLY A 143 8.28 -3.22 -7.73
N GLU A 144 9.01 -3.66 -8.73
CA GLU A 144 9.19 -2.92 -9.99
C GLU A 144 7.86 -2.67 -10.71
N TYR A 145 6.89 -3.59 -10.58
CA TYR A 145 5.58 -3.40 -11.17
C TYR A 145 4.81 -2.21 -10.57
N LEU A 146 5.09 -1.83 -9.30
CA LEU A 146 4.50 -0.63 -8.68
C LEU A 146 4.83 0.66 -9.44
N LYS A 147 5.94 0.71 -10.18
CA LYS A 147 6.28 1.87 -11.03
C LYS A 147 5.31 2.08 -12.18
N LEU A 148 4.53 1.05 -12.51
CA LEU A 148 3.66 1.05 -13.69
C LEU A 148 2.19 0.85 -13.36
N ASN A 149 1.86 0.10 -12.31
CA ASN A 149 0.48 -0.27 -12.02
C ASN A 149 -0.22 0.69 -11.06
N ASN A 150 -1.55 0.58 -11.04
CA ASN A 150 -2.39 1.14 -9.98
C ASN A 150 -2.77 -0.01 -9.04
N PRO A 151 -2.11 -0.20 -7.91
CA PRO A 151 -2.46 -1.27 -6.99
C PRO A 151 -3.85 -1.00 -6.38
N HIS A 152 -4.73 -1.99 -6.42
CA HIS A 152 -6.08 -1.90 -5.86
C HIS A 152 -6.08 -1.49 -4.37
N LYS A 153 -5.03 -1.85 -3.63
CA LYS A 153 -4.89 -1.48 -2.21
C LYS A 153 -4.88 0.04 -1.99
N THR A 154 -4.38 0.84 -2.95
CA THR A 154 -4.42 2.30 -2.86
C THR A 154 -5.86 2.80 -2.79
N SER A 155 -6.69 2.43 -3.77
CA SER A 155 -8.12 2.81 -3.79
C SER A 155 -8.88 2.22 -2.60
N PHE A 156 -8.50 1.03 -2.15
CA PHE A 156 -9.08 0.35 -1.00
C PHE A 156 -8.85 1.12 0.30
N TYR A 157 -7.61 1.61 0.53
CA TYR A 157 -7.29 2.43 1.70
C TYR A 157 -8.00 3.78 1.66
N ILE A 158 -7.99 4.45 0.51
CA ILE A 158 -8.73 5.72 0.33
C ILE A 158 -10.21 5.52 0.65
N ARG A 159 -10.83 4.46 0.11
CA ARG A 159 -12.24 4.12 0.39
C ARG A 159 -12.49 3.78 1.87
N SER A 160 -11.49 3.30 2.57
CA SER A 160 -11.55 2.99 4.02
C SER A 160 -11.26 4.22 4.90
N GLY A 161 -11.01 5.39 4.32
CA GLY A 161 -10.66 6.60 5.06
C GLY A 161 -9.25 6.58 5.66
N LEU A 162 -8.37 5.74 5.14
CA LEU A 162 -6.97 5.66 5.58
C LEU A 162 -6.09 6.49 4.65
N PRO A 163 -5.37 7.51 5.17
CA PRO A 163 -4.28 8.13 4.44
C PRO A 163 -3.26 7.11 3.95
N VAL A 164 -2.69 7.33 2.77
CA VAL A 164 -1.84 6.34 2.11
C VAL A 164 -0.37 6.63 2.35
N ILE A 165 0.38 5.63 2.81
CA ILE A 165 1.83 5.62 2.73
C ILE A 165 2.21 4.85 1.47
N ILE A 166 2.96 5.48 0.56
CA ILE A 166 3.30 4.87 -0.72
C ILE A 166 4.78 5.05 -1.05
N TRP A 167 5.36 4.05 -1.73
CA TRP A 167 6.71 4.18 -2.26
C TRP A 167 6.80 5.33 -3.25
N ARG A 168 7.79 6.23 -3.09
CA ARG A 168 7.96 7.45 -3.91
C ARG A 168 8.05 7.18 -5.41
N GLN A 169 8.60 6.02 -5.82
CA GLN A 169 8.70 5.67 -7.23
C GLN A 169 7.48 4.91 -7.77
N ALA A 170 6.46 4.66 -6.97
CA ALA A 170 5.23 4.04 -7.44
C ALA A 170 4.50 4.94 -8.44
N ALA A 171 3.75 4.34 -9.36
CA ALA A 171 3.01 5.08 -10.38
C ALA A 171 2.02 6.09 -9.81
N LEU A 172 1.39 5.76 -8.66
CA LEU A 172 0.41 6.61 -7.99
C LEU A 172 1.00 7.56 -6.94
N ALA A 173 2.33 7.64 -6.79
CA ALA A 173 2.95 8.53 -5.79
C ALA A 173 2.56 9.99 -6.00
N ASP A 174 2.68 10.49 -7.24
CA ASP A 174 2.32 11.87 -7.60
C ASP A 174 0.82 12.16 -7.34
N PHE A 175 -0.05 11.16 -7.54
CA PHE A 175 -1.47 11.27 -7.25
C PHE A 175 -1.72 11.42 -5.75
N VAL A 176 -1.05 10.61 -4.92
CA VAL A 176 -1.19 10.67 -3.45
C VAL A 176 -0.71 12.03 -2.91
N GLU A 177 0.45 12.50 -3.34
CA GLU A 177 1.01 13.78 -2.91
C GLU A 177 0.16 14.98 -3.39
N SER A 178 -0.21 15.02 -4.66
CA SER A 178 -0.94 16.17 -5.24
C SER A 178 -2.35 16.36 -4.67
N HIS A 179 -2.96 15.27 -4.16
CA HIS A 179 -4.29 15.34 -3.54
C HIS A 179 -4.24 15.45 -2.01
N GLY A 180 -3.05 15.49 -1.39
CA GLY A 180 -2.91 15.58 0.07
C GLY A 180 -3.53 14.40 0.82
N ILE A 181 -3.56 13.19 0.21
CA ILE A 181 -4.24 12.01 0.77
C ILE A 181 -3.28 10.99 1.37
N GLY A 182 -2.04 11.39 1.59
CA GLY A 182 -1.01 10.53 2.16
C GLY A 182 0.40 11.06 1.96
N VAL A 183 1.38 10.21 2.19
CA VAL A 183 2.80 10.56 2.14
C VAL A 183 3.59 9.57 1.29
N CYS A 184 4.63 10.08 0.63
CA CYS A 184 5.60 9.27 -0.10
C CYS A 184 6.84 9.01 0.75
N ILE A 185 7.30 7.76 0.75
CA ILE A 185 8.51 7.33 1.44
C ILE A 185 9.49 6.68 0.45
N ASP A 186 10.78 6.76 0.74
CA ASP A 186 11.81 6.09 -0.05
C ASP A 186 12.13 4.71 0.51
N SER A 187 12.09 4.56 1.84
CA SER A 187 12.36 3.33 2.58
C SER A 187 11.32 3.11 3.68
N LEU A 188 11.02 1.84 4.02
CA LEU A 188 10.19 1.52 5.18
C LEU A 188 10.83 1.93 6.50
N LYS A 189 12.15 2.13 6.54
CA LYS A 189 12.87 2.67 7.70
C LYS A 189 12.51 4.13 8.01
N ASP A 190 11.94 4.85 7.04
CA ASP A 190 11.49 6.23 7.24
C ASP A 190 10.25 6.31 8.15
N LEU A 191 9.56 5.17 8.36
CA LEU A 191 8.30 5.12 9.11
C LEU A 191 8.49 5.47 10.59
N ASP A 192 9.59 5.09 11.22
CA ASP A 192 9.83 5.45 12.62
C ASP A 192 9.89 6.96 12.86
N LYS A 193 10.21 7.74 11.83
CA LYS A 193 10.26 9.20 11.87
C LYS A 193 9.00 9.87 11.30
N LEU A 194 8.01 9.08 10.91
CA LEU A 194 6.81 9.60 10.25
C LEU A 194 6.03 10.56 11.16
N HIS A 195 5.98 10.27 12.47
CA HIS A 195 5.32 11.12 13.48
C HIS A 195 5.95 12.52 13.61
N GLU A 196 7.23 12.70 13.21
CA GLU A 196 7.91 14.00 13.17
C GLU A 196 7.47 14.84 11.96
N ARG A 197 6.89 14.20 10.94
CA ARG A 197 6.54 14.82 9.65
C ARG A 197 5.05 15.08 9.48
N ILE A 198 4.22 14.44 10.29
CA ILE A 198 2.76 14.54 10.21
C ILE A 198 2.28 15.25 11.49
N SER A 199 1.74 16.46 11.34
CA SER A 199 1.05 17.12 12.44
C SER A 199 -0.32 16.48 12.67
N VAL A 200 -0.86 16.63 13.89
CA VAL A 200 -2.21 16.12 14.24
C VAL A 200 -3.32 16.96 13.58
N GLU A 201 -2.94 18.06 12.94
CA GLU A 201 -3.84 19.05 12.31
C GLU A 201 -3.93 18.86 10.79
N ASP A 202 -3.07 18.01 10.20
CA ASP A 202 -3.06 17.63 8.78
C ASP A 202 -3.82 16.31 8.57
#